data_6c402b1cbc113d620f864a396cab13d8
#
_entry.id   6c402b1cbc113d620f864a396cab13d8
#
_cell.length_a   1.000
_cell.length_b   1.000
_cell.length_c   1.000
_cell.angle_alpha   90.00
_cell.angle_beta   90.00
_cell.angle_gamma   90.00
#
_symmetry.space_group_name_H-M   'P 1'
#
loop_
_entity.id
_entity.type
_entity.pdbx_description
1 polymer ?
#
loop_
_entity_poly.entity_id
_entity_poly.type
_entity_poly.pdbx_seq_one_letter_code
_entity_poly.pdbx_strand_id
1 'polypeptide(L)'
;PIRMMTDSGARGSSAQVSQLAGMRGLMASPSGKTVELPIRANFREGLKVLEFFLSSHGSRKSLSDTALRTADSGYLTRRLVDVSQEVIVREEDCFEARGEKVRGIVVQDIMSGRQPIESLEDRLRGRVAAEDICDPKTGEVLVHLNEAIDHQKAKLIVSRGVTKASVRSVLTCRTENGVCARCYGTNLAHGGKVDIGEAVGIIAAQAIGEPG
;
A
#
# COMPACT_ATOMS: atom_id res chain seq x y z
N PRO A 1 23.00 -16.38 -1.40
CA PRO A 1 21.59 -16.79 -1.21
C PRO A 1 20.83 -15.83 -0.28
N ILE A 2 21.33 -15.50 0.94
CA ILE A 2 20.63 -14.64 1.91
C ILE A 2 20.32 -13.27 1.34
N ARG A 3 21.28 -12.64 0.65
CA ARG A 3 21.07 -11.33 0.01
C ARG A 3 20.00 -11.38 -1.09
N MET A 4 19.95 -12.44 -1.88
CA MET A 4 18.89 -12.62 -2.87
C MET A 4 17.51 -12.70 -2.23
N MET A 5 17.38 -13.33 -1.06
CA MET A 5 16.11 -13.42 -0.33
C MET A 5 15.65 -12.05 0.19
N THR A 6 16.59 -11.23 0.66
CA THR A 6 16.27 -9.88 1.14
C THR A 6 16.02 -8.90 -0.01
N ASP A 7 16.81 -8.96 -1.07
CA ASP A 7 16.68 -8.06 -2.23
C ASP A 7 15.38 -8.33 -3.02
N SER A 8 14.93 -9.60 -3.05
CA SER A 8 13.65 -9.99 -3.66
C SER A 8 12.43 -9.69 -2.77
N GLY A 9 12.62 -9.31 -1.51
CA GLY A 9 11.54 -9.10 -0.55
C GLY A 9 10.85 -10.39 -0.06
N ALA A 10 11.33 -11.57 -0.45
CA ALA A 10 10.72 -12.85 -0.08
C ALA A 10 10.81 -13.12 1.43
N ARG A 11 11.94 -12.82 2.04
CA ARG A 11 12.15 -12.99 3.48
C ARG A 11 13.33 -12.17 4.00
N GLY A 12 13.14 -11.59 5.19
CA GLY A 12 14.18 -10.85 5.89
C GLY A 12 14.32 -9.40 5.42
N SER A 13 15.14 -8.65 6.14
CA SER A 13 15.48 -7.27 5.84
C SER A 13 16.99 -7.06 5.85
N SER A 14 17.46 -5.97 5.25
CA SER A 14 18.88 -5.58 5.28
C SER A 14 19.41 -5.40 6.70
N ALA A 15 18.57 -4.94 7.63
CA ALA A 15 18.91 -4.81 9.04
C ALA A 15 19.19 -6.18 9.68
N GLN A 16 18.40 -7.21 9.35
CA GLN A 16 18.63 -8.58 9.84
C GLN A 16 19.93 -9.17 9.28
N VAL A 17 20.25 -8.93 8.01
CA VAL A 17 21.53 -9.35 7.41
C VAL A 17 22.70 -8.66 8.10
N SER A 18 22.57 -7.37 8.43
CA SER A 18 23.57 -6.63 9.18
C SER A 18 23.81 -7.21 10.57
N GLN A 19 22.77 -7.69 11.26
CA GLN A 19 22.92 -8.38 12.55
C GLN A 19 23.60 -9.74 12.45
N LEU A 20 23.49 -10.42 11.31
CA LEU A 20 24.13 -11.72 11.07
C LEU A 20 25.63 -11.59 10.79
N ALA A 21 26.05 -10.60 10.00
CA ALA A 21 27.40 -10.49 9.47
C ALA A 21 28.12 -9.16 9.77
N GLY A 22 27.43 -8.18 10.30
CA GLY A 22 27.96 -6.87 10.64
C GLY A 22 28.03 -6.64 12.15
N MET A 23 27.16 -5.78 12.68
CA MET A 23 27.06 -5.46 14.10
C MET A 23 25.58 -5.49 14.52
N ARG A 24 25.31 -6.04 15.69
CA ARG A 24 23.94 -6.09 16.19
C ARG A 24 23.41 -4.72 16.64
N GLY A 25 24.27 -3.90 17.26
CA GLY A 25 23.95 -2.53 17.63
C GLY A 25 23.28 -2.36 19.00
N LEU A 26 22.53 -1.27 19.16
CA LEU A 26 21.86 -0.91 20.40
C LEU A 26 20.62 -1.78 20.64
N MET A 27 20.43 -2.19 21.89
CA MET A 27 19.28 -3.01 22.31
C MET A 27 18.26 -2.16 23.07
N ALA A 28 16.99 -2.52 22.94
CA ALA A 28 15.92 -1.94 23.74
C ALA A 28 15.79 -2.69 25.08
N SER A 29 15.69 -1.93 26.17
CA SER A 29 15.31 -2.45 27.48
C SER A 29 13.83 -2.91 27.46
N PRO A 30 13.41 -3.78 28.38
CA PRO A 30 11.98 -4.11 28.58
C PRO A 30 11.08 -2.89 28.78
N SER A 31 11.60 -1.83 29.38
CA SER A 31 10.89 -0.55 29.57
C SER A 31 10.77 0.31 28.31
N GLY A 32 11.34 -0.10 27.17
CA GLY A 32 11.34 0.64 25.92
C GLY A 32 12.47 1.65 25.74
N LYS A 33 13.32 1.86 26.78
CA LYS A 33 14.50 2.72 26.67
C LYS A 33 15.63 2.00 25.97
N THR A 34 16.42 2.72 25.19
CA THR A 34 17.61 2.17 24.54
C THR A 34 18.73 1.99 25.57
N VAL A 35 19.37 0.82 25.58
CA VAL A 35 20.55 0.55 26.41
C VAL A 35 21.75 1.19 25.75
N GLU A 36 22.50 2.00 26.48
CA GLU A 36 23.64 2.78 25.95
C GLU A 36 24.81 1.89 25.49
N LEU A 37 24.91 0.66 26.03
CA LEU A 37 25.96 -0.28 25.66
C LEU A 37 25.61 -1.02 24.37
N PRO A 38 26.28 -0.74 23.22
CA PRO A 38 26.02 -1.41 21.97
C PRO A 38 26.65 -2.81 21.94
N ILE A 39 25.93 -3.75 21.33
CA ILE A 39 26.48 -5.07 21.00
C ILE A 39 27.26 -4.95 19.70
N ARG A 40 28.59 -5.05 19.78
CA ARG A 40 29.47 -4.93 18.62
C ARG A 40 29.64 -6.24 17.86
N ALA A 41 29.44 -7.36 18.52
CA ALA A 41 29.47 -8.68 17.89
C ALA A 41 28.25 -8.93 16.99
N ASN A 42 28.40 -9.86 16.07
CA ASN A 42 27.33 -10.38 15.22
C ASN A 42 27.00 -11.83 15.57
N PHE A 43 25.93 -12.37 15.01
CA PHE A 43 25.53 -13.75 15.28
C PHE A 43 26.52 -14.78 14.73
N ARG A 44 27.27 -14.48 13.68
CA ARG A 44 28.25 -15.37 13.09
C ARG A 44 29.47 -15.58 14.01
N GLU A 45 29.92 -14.50 14.66
CA GLU A 45 31.05 -14.53 15.61
C GLU A 45 30.63 -15.07 16.97
N GLY A 46 29.38 -14.94 17.31
CA GLY A 46 28.82 -15.24 18.61
C GLY A 46 28.86 -14.06 19.57
N LEU A 47 28.00 -14.08 20.58
CA LEU A 47 27.87 -13.02 21.57
C LEU A 47 28.61 -13.40 22.86
N LYS A 48 29.19 -12.39 23.52
CA LYS A 48 29.70 -12.54 24.89
C LYS A 48 28.53 -12.71 25.87
N VAL A 49 28.81 -13.25 27.04
CA VAL A 49 27.78 -13.54 28.06
C VAL A 49 26.92 -12.34 28.39
N LEU A 50 27.52 -11.17 28.60
CA LEU A 50 26.82 -9.93 28.87
C LEU A 50 25.98 -9.46 27.68
N GLU A 51 26.51 -9.55 26.48
CA GLU A 51 25.81 -9.18 25.24
C GLU A 51 24.62 -10.11 24.99
N PHE A 52 24.79 -11.40 25.24
CA PHE A 52 23.69 -12.39 25.19
C PHE A 52 22.60 -12.07 26.20
N PHE A 53 22.96 -11.75 27.44
CA PHE A 53 22.01 -11.38 28.48
C PHE A 53 21.16 -10.15 28.07
N LEU A 54 21.81 -9.08 27.62
CA LEU A 54 21.13 -7.87 27.12
C LEU A 54 20.22 -8.20 25.92
N SER A 55 20.68 -9.02 25.02
CA SER A 55 19.97 -9.48 23.86
C SER A 55 18.70 -10.30 24.20
N SER A 56 18.76 -11.12 25.26
CA SER A 56 17.65 -11.97 25.67
C SER A 56 16.45 -11.17 26.18
N HIS A 57 16.68 -10.02 26.80
CA HIS A 57 15.62 -9.11 27.23
C HIS A 57 14.82 -8.57 26.03
N GLY A 58 15.51 -8.12 24.98
CA GLY A 58 14.90 -7.65 23.75
C GLY A 58 14.09 -8.76 23.03
N SER A 59 14.65 -9.97 22.98
CA SER A 59 13.96 -11.12 22.36
C SER A 59 12.68 -11.50 23.11
N ARG A 60 12.72 -11.55 24.45
CA ARG A 60 11.53 -11.82 25.27
C ARG A 60 10.46 -10.77 25.08
N LYS A 61 10.84 -9.48 25.07
CA LYS A 61 9.91 -8.37 24.80
C LYS A 61 9.28 -8.51 23.41
N SER A 62 10.08 -8.78 22.38
CA SER A 62 9.59 -8.93 21.01
C SER A 62 8.59 -10.08 20.88
N LEU A 63 8.84 -11.22 21.52
CA LEU A 63 7.92 -12.36 21.52
C LEU A 63 6.59 -12.02 22.21
N SER A 64 6.64 -11.34 23.36
CA SER A 64 5.44 -10.90 24.07
C SER A 64 4.64 -9.86 23.28
N ASP A 65 5.32 -8.85 22.74
CA ASP A 65 4.69 -7.80 21.94
C ASP A 65 4.02 -8.37 20.68
N THR A 66 4.67 -9.34 20.01
CA THR A 66 4.09 -10.00 18.84
C THR A 66 2.81 -10.75 19.19
N ALA A 67 2.81 -11.50 20.29
CA ALA A 67 1.62 -12.25 20.74
C ALA A 67 0.45 -11.32 21.03
N LEU A 68 0.68 -10.18 21.69
CA LEU A 68 -0.35 -9.19 22.01
C LEU A 68 -0.86 -8.47 20.75
N ARG A 69 0.05 -8.03 19.88
CA ARG A 69 -0.32 -7.31 18.64
C ARG A 69 -1.15 -8.16 17.68
N THR A 70 -0.91 -9.45 17.64
CA THR A 70 -1.71 -10.37 16.81
C THR A 70 -3.18 -10.32 17.19
N ALA A 71 -3.50 -10.28 18.49
CA ALA A 71 -4.87 -10.16 18.95
C ALA A 71 -5.49 -8.81 18.58
N ASP A 72 -4.77 -7.72 18.76
CA ASP A 72 -5.23 -6.35 18.42
C ASP A 72 -5.48 -6.21 16.91
N SER A 73 -4.58 -6.72 16.08
CA SER A 73 -4.73 -6.74 14.62
C SER A 73 -5.94 -7.57 14.18
N GLY A 74 -6.14 -8.75 14.77
CA GLY A 74 -7.30 -9.59 14.47
C GLY A 74 -8.62 -8.90 14.86
N TYR A 75 -8.67 -8.23 15.99
CA TYR A 75 -9.85 -7.47 16.42
C TYR A 75 -10.12 -6.26 15.52
N LEU A 76 -9.07 -5.53 15.10
CA LEU A 76 -9.20 -4.44 14.13
C LEU A 76 -9.76 -4.94 12.80
N THR A 77 -9.18 -6.01 12.25
CA THR A 77 -9.63 -6.61 10.99
C THR A 77 -11.09 -7.02 11.05
N ARG A 78 -11.52 -7.69 12.13
CA ARG A 78 -12.92 -8.08 12.34
C ARG A 78 -13.84 -6.86 12.29
N ARG A 79 -13.53 -5.79 13.03
CA ARG A 79 -14.37 -4.58 13.04
C ARG A 79 -14.43 -3.91 11.68
N LEU A 80 -13.32 -3.90 10.93
CA LEU A 80 -13.29 -3.35 9.57
C LEU A 80 -14.18 -4.18 8.64
N VAL A 81 -14.12 -5.50 8.70
CA VAL A 81 -14.98 -6.39 7.92
C VAL A 81 -16.45 -6.18 8.27
N ASP A 82 -16.80 -6.14 9.56
CA ASP A 82 -18.18 -5.94 10.00
C ASP A 82 -18.81 -4.64 9.46
N VAL A 83 -18.01 -3.57 9.36
CA VAL A 83 -18.48 -2.27 8.83
C VAL A 83 -18.50 -2.24 7.30
N SER A 84 -17.52 -2.88 6.65
CA SER A 84 -17.33 -2.75 5.18
C SER A 84 -17.94 -3.88 4.36
N GLN A 85 -18.49 -4.93 4.97
CA GLN A 85 -19.05 -6.10 4.26
C GLN A 85 -20.18 -5.74 3.29
N GLU A 86 -20.89 -4.65 3.53
CA GLU A 86 -21.98 -4.19 2.65
C GLU A 86 -21.50 -3.40 1.43
N VAL A 87 -20.20 -3.01 1.43
CA VAL A 87 -19.61 -2.26 0.32
C VAL A 87 -19.24 -3.23 -0.80
N ILE A 88 -20.14 -3.34 -1.79
CA ILE A 88 -19.97 -4.19 -2.97
C ILE A 88 -20.09 -3.35 -4.24
N VAL A 89 -19.60 -3.87 -5.36
CA VAL A 89 -19.81 -3.26 -6.68
C VAL A 89 -21.22 -3.53 -7.14
N ARG A 90 -22.05 -2.49 -7.25
CA ARG A 90 -23.51 -2.63 -7.52
C ARG A 90 -23.91 -2.30 -8.95
N GLU A 91 -23.23 -1.37 -9.60
CA GLU A 91 -23.56 -0.85 -10.92
C GLU A 91 -22.30 -0.57 -11.74
N GLU A 92 -22.42 -0.41 -13.04
CA GLU A 92 -21.29 -0.13 -13.90
C GLU A 92 -20.78 1.30 -13.78
N ASP A 93 -21.69 2.27 -13.89
CA ASP A 93 -21.39 3.69 -13.87
C ASP A 93 -22.47 4.48 -13.12
N CYS A 94 -22.07 5.04 -11.99
CA CYS A 94 -22.98 5.82 -11.15
C CYS A 94 -23.37 7.19 -11.74
N PHE A 95 -22.55 7.77 -12.61
CA PHE A 95 -22.84 9.07 -13.23
C PHE A 95 -23.72 8.91 -14.48
N GLU A 96 -23.44 7.91 -15.31
CA GLU A 96 -24.25 7.60 -16.51
C GLU A 96 -25.70 7.26 -16.14
N ALA A 97 -25.88 6.43 -15.11
CA ALA A 97 -27.20 6.03 -14.62
C ALA A 97 -28.04 7.22 -14.13
N ARG A 98 -27.41 8.32 -13.70
CA ARG A 98 -28.06 9.53 -13.16
C ARG A 98 -28.04 10.70 -14.14
N GLY A 99 -27.39 10.59 -15.29
CA GLY A 99 -27.20 11.68 -16.23
C GLY A 99 -26.36 12.85 -15.66
N GLU A 100 -25.53 12.59 -14.66
CA GLU A 100 -24.67 13.58 -14.02
C GLU A 100 -23.31 13.66 -14.71
N LYS A 101 -22.68 14.84 -14.63
CA LYS A 101 -21.29 15.01 -15.07
C LYS A 101 -20.33 14.21 -14.16
N VAL A 102 -19.40 13.51 -14.76
CA VAL A 102 -18.36 12.75 -14.03
C VAL A 102 -17.57 13.68 -13.10
N ARG A 103 -17.37 13.22 -11.87
CA ARG A 103 -16.55 13.90 -10.87
C ARG A 103 -15.42 12.97 -10.46
N GLY A 104 -14.20 13.48 -10.53
CA GLY A 104 -12.99 12.76 -10.12
C GLY A 104 -12.26 13.46 -8.97
N ILE A 105 -11.13 12.91 -8.63
CA ILE A 105 -10.14 13.51 -7.76
C ILE A 105 -8.87 13.77 -8.57
N VAL A 106 -8.20 14.88 -8.30
CA VAL A 106 -6.92 15.19 -8.91
C VAL A 106 -5.82 14.44 -8.17
N VAL A 107 -5.04 13.65 -8.91
CA VAL A 107 -3.89 12.90 -8.39
C VAL A 107 -2.60 13.49 -8.94
N GLN A 108 -1.56 13.47 -8.11
CA GLN A 108 -0.19 13.91 -8.39
C GLN A 108 0.77 13.08 -7.55
N ASP A 109 2.08 13.21 -7.77
CA ASP A 109 3.08 12.57 -6.91
C ASP A 109 2.88 12.95 -5.43
N ILE A 110 3.02 11.97 -4.54
CA ILE A 110 3.08 12.22 -3.09
C ILE A 110 4.54 12.32 -2.70
N MET A 111 4.94 13.51 -2.25
CA MET A 111 6.31 13.81 -1.89
C MET A 111 6.50 13.87 -0.37
N SER A 112 7.60 13.31 0.14
CA SER A 112 8.11 13.57 1.48
C SER A 112 9.44 14.33 1.35
N GLY A 113 9.38 15.65 1.52
CA GLY A 113 10.51 16.51 1.22
C GLY A 113 10.90 16.42 -0.26
N ARG A 114 12.07 15.85 -0.56
CA ARG A 114 12.58 15.69 -1.94
C ARG A 114 12.39 14.29 -2.52
N GLN A 115 11.93 13.33 -1.73
CA GLN A 115 11.74 11.95 -2.19
C GLN A 115 10.26 11.68 -2.47
N PRO A 116 9.93 11.08 -3.63
CA PRO A 116 8.58 10.62 -3.90
C PRO A 116 8.28 9.39 -3.01
N ILE A 117 7.19 9.44 -2.24
CA ILE A 117 6.67 8.28 -1.50
C ILE A 117 5.90 7.39 -2.46
N GLU A 118 5.07 8.01 -3.31
CA GLU A 118 4.25 7.31 -4.29
C GLU A 118 4.22 8.13 -5.58
N SER A 119 4.56 7.47 -6.69
CA SER A 119 4.63 8.11 -8.00
C SER A 119 3.24 8.33 -8.60
N LEU A 120 3.10 9.33 -9.48
CA LEU A 120 1.88 9.53 -10.26
C LEU A 120 1.55 8.28 -11.11
N GLU A 121 2.57 7.60 -11.64
CA GLU A 121 2.41 6.36 -12.41
C GLU A 121 1.66 5.29 -11.60
N ASP A 122 2.09 5.02 -10.37
CA ASP A 122 1.47 4.03 -9.49
C ASP A 122 0.03 4.43 -9.10
N ARG A 123 -0.20 5.72 -8.89
CA ARG A 123 -1.52 6.26 -8.54
C ARG A 123 -2.52 6.25 -9.69
N LEU A 124 -2.05 6.30 -10.93
CA LEU A 124 -2.88 6.23 -12.14
C LEU A 124 -3.23 4.80 -12.52
N ARG A 125 -2.32 3.87 -12.27
CA ARG A 125 -2.49 2.47 -12.67
C ARG A 125 -3.76 1.86 -12.09
N GLY A 126 -4.58 1.28 -12.96
CA GLY A 126 -5.84 0.63 -12.58
C GLY A 126 -6.99 1.58 -12.27
N ARG A 127 -6.80 2.88 -12.48
CA ARG A 127 -7.88 3.88 -12.34
C ARG A 127 -8.55 4.16 -13.68
N VAL A 128 -9.69 4.84 -13.62
CA VAL A 128 -10.45 5.31 -14.79
C VAL A 128 -10.34 6.82 -14.86
N ALA A 129 -10.08 7.37 -16.04
CA ALA A 129 -9.98 8.81 -16.24
C ALA A 129 -11.33 9.50 -15.97
N ALA A 130 -11.31 10.60 -15.22
CA ALA A 130 -12.50 11.41 -14.94
C ALA A 130 -12.64 12.60 -15.90
N GLU A 131 -11.59 12.89 -16.64
CA GLU A 131 -11.50 13.92 -17.70
C GLU A 131 -10.52 13.45 -18.77
N ASP A 132 -10.55 14.05 -19.95
CA ASP A 132 -9.57 13.78 -20.98
C ASP A 132 -8.17 14.20 -20.48
N ILE A 133 -7.21 13.29 -20.54
CA ILE A 133 -5.83 13.54 -20.13
C ILE A 133 -5.05 13.88 -21.39
N CYS A 134 -4.63 15.16 -21.50
CA CYS A 134 -3.91 15.68 -22.66
C CYS A 134 -2.42 15.84 -22.40
N ASP A 135 -1.62 15.70 -23.44
CA ASP A 135 -0.20 16.05 -23.43
C ASP A 135 -0.05 17.58 -23.27
N PRO A 136 0.66 18.08 -22.25
CA PRO A 136 0.80 19.50 -21.99
C PRO A 136 1.57 20.25 -23.11
N LYS A 137 2.30 19.55 -23.97
CA LYS A 137 3.10 20.14 -25.04
C LYS A 137 2.39 20.15 -26.39
N THR A 138 1.71 19.06 -26.74
CA THR A 138 1.07 18.87 -28.05
C THR A 138 -0.42 19.12 -28.02
N GLY A 139 -1.07 19.06 -26.85
CA GLY A 139 -2.52 19.10 -26.70
C GLY A 139 -3.23 17.82 -27.15
N GLU A 140 -2.49 16.78 -27.56
CA GLU A 140 -3.02 15.48 -27.95
C GLU A 140 -3.67 14.78 -26.75
N VAL A 141 -4.84 14.17 -26.96
CA VAL A 141 -5.51 13.39 -25.92
C VAL A 141 -4.82 12.04 -25.81
N LEU A 142 -4.22 11.77 -24.65
CA LEU A 142 -3.54 10.51 -24.34
C LEU A 142 -4.51 9.44 -23.83
N VAL A 143 -5.51 9.86 -23.04
CA VAL A 143 -6.55 9.00 -22.48
C VAL A 143 -7.87 9.76 -22.45
N HIS A 144 -8.93 9.15 -22.95
CA HIS A 144 -10.27 9.76 -22.97
C HIS A 144 -11.01 9.60 -21.64
N LEU A 145 -11.99 10.47 -21.43
CA LEU A 145 -12.94 10.36 -20.33
C LEU A 145 -13.53 8.94 -20.23
N ASN A 146 -13.63 8.41 -19.02
CA ASN A 146 -14.12 7.05 -18.71
C ASN A 146 -13.28 5.89 -19.28
N GLU A 147 -12.09 6.16 -19.77
CA GLU A 147 -11.16 5.13 -20.24
C GLU A 147 -10.31 4.62 -19.08
N ALA A 148 -10.07 3.30 -19.04
CA ALA A 148 -9.22 2.67 -18.03
C ALA A 148 -7.73 2.94 -18.33
N ILE A 149 -6.98 3.27 -17.29
CA ILE A 149 -5.54 3.55 -17.36
C ILE A 149 -4.79 2.29 -16.93
N ASP A 150 -4.26 1.56 -17.90
CA ASP A 150 -3.38 0.43 -17.67
C ASP A 150 -1.93 0.90 -17.36
N HIS A 151 -1.04 -0.05 -17.10
CA HIS A 151 0.37 0.26 -16.81
C HIS A 151 1.08 0.97 -17.97
N GLN A 152 0.77 0.62 -19.22
CA GLN A 152 1.42 1.22 -20.39
C GLN A 152 0.97 2.67 -20.57
N LYS A 153 -0.32 2.93 -20.43
CA LYS A 153 -0.88 4.28 -20.49
C LYS A 153 -0.40 5.16 -19.33
N ALA A 154 -0.35 4.62 -18.11
CA ALA A 154 0.20 5.37 -16.97
C ALA A 154 1.65 5.81 -17.21
N LYS A 155 2.47 4.91 -17.70
CA LYS A 155 3.87 5.21 -18.08
C LYS A 155 3.97 6.22 -19.22
N LEU A 156 3.11 6.11 -20.23
CA LEU A 156 3.04 7.08 -21.32
C LEU A 156 2.68 8.49 -20.81
N ILE A 157 1.65 8.62 -19.97
CA ILE A 157 1.21 9.87 -19.38
C ILE A 157 2.37 10.57 -18.65
N VAL A 158 3.07 9.84 -17.78
CA VAL A 158 4.20 10.39 -17.01
C VAL A 158 5.36 10.76 -17.94
N SER A 159 5.69 9.93 -18.95
CA SER A 159 6.76 10.21 -19.90
C SER A 159 6.53 11.47 -20.76
N ARG A 160 5.27 11.83 -21.00
CA ARG A 160 4.86 13.07 -21.68
C ARG A 160 4.91 14.32 -20.82
N GLY A 161 5.23 14.15 -19.50
CA GLY A 161 5.42 15.26 -18.57
C GLY A 161 4.13 15.76 -17.92
N VAL A 162 3.07 14.96 -17.92
CA VAL A 162 1.86 15.24 -17.13
C VAL A 162 2.18 15.06 -15.65
N THR A 163 1.94 16.09 -14.86
CA THR A 163 2.22 16.10 -13.41
C THR A 163 0.97 15.92 -12.55
N LYS A 164 -0.20 16.13 -13.13
CA LYS A 164 -1.52 16.01 -12.47
C LYS A 164 -2.52 15.42 -13.44
N ALA A 165 -3.38 14.53 -12.95
CA ALA A 165 -4.47 13.99 -13.73
C ALA A 165 -5.72 13.83 -12.86
N SER A 166 -6.91 13.94 -13.48
CA SER A 166 -8.19 13.73 -12.80
C SER A 166 -8.64 12.29 -13.03
N VAL A 167 -8.84 11.54 -11.95
CA VAL A 167 -9.27 10.13 -12.01
C VAL A 167 -10.53 9.90 -11.21
N ARG A 168 -11.32 8.91 -11.61
CA ARG A 168 -12.49 8.46 -10.86
C ARG A 168 -12.07 7.81 -9.55
N SER A 169 -12.86 8.00 -8.51
CA SER A 169 -12.57 7.48 -7.17
C SER A 169 -13.84 7.01 -6.48
N VAL A 170 -13.69 6.05 -5.60
CA VAL A 170 -14.77 5.60 -4.70
C VAL A 170 -15.24 6.73 -3.77
N LEU A 171 -14.37 7.70 -3.47
CA LEU A 171 -14.71 8.84 -2.62
C LEU A 171 -15.72 9.80 -3.26
N THR A 172 -15.79 9.83 -4.59
CA THR A 172 -16.73 10.67 -5.36
C THR A 172 -17.87 9.86 -5.96
N CYS A 173 -17.92 8.56 -5.69
CA CYS A 173 -18.94 7.66 -6.21
C CYS A 173 -20.33 8.05 -5.68
N ARG A 174 -21.35 7.93 -6.55
CA ARG A 174 -22.74 8.26 -6.24
C ARG A 174 -23.63 7.04 -5.99
N THR A 175 -23.06 5.83 -6.03
CA THR A 175 -23.76 4.58 -5.75
C THR A 175 -24.18 4.52 -4.29
N GLU A 176 -25.43 4.19 -4.03
CA GLU A 176 -25.95 3.99 -2.66
C GLU A 176 -25.51 2.62 -2.13
N ASN A 177 -25.03 2.56 -0.88
CA ASN A 177 -24.62 1.33 -0.19
C ASN A 177 -23.62 0.48 -0.99
N GLY A 178 -22.62 1.12 -1.61
CA GLY A 178 -21.60 0.42 -2.39
C GLY A 178 -20.81 1.34 -3.30
N VAL A 179 -20.27 0.78 -4.36
CA VAL A 179 -19.48 1.51 -5.36
C VAL A 179 -19.85 1.06 -6.77
N CYS A 180 -19.58 1.89 -7.78
CA CYS A 180 -19.69 1.45 -9.17
C CYS A 180 -18.34 0.94 -9.71
N ALA A 181 -18.39 0.10 -10.73
CA ALA A 181 -17.22 -0.52 -11.32
C ALA A 181 -16.20 0.52 -11.85
N ARG A 182 -16.68 1.59 -12.51
CA ARG A 182 -15.78 2.63 -13.04
C ARG A 182 -15.12 3.47 -11.96
N CYS A 183 -15.78 3.75 -10.84
CA CYS A 183 -15.17 4.48 -9.72
C CYS A 183 -14.19 3.62 -8.92
N TYR A 184 -14.41 2.32 -8.86
CA TYR A 184 -13.47 1.37 -8.26
C TYR A 184 -12.26 1.16 -9.17
N GLY A 185 -12.49 0.85 -10.45
CA GLY A 185 -11.45 0.65 -11.45
C GLY A 185 -11.15 -0.82 -11.73
N THR A 186 -9.88 -1.17 -11.67
CA THR A 186 -9.37 -2.50 -12.06
C THR A 186 -9.44 -3.50 -10.91
N ASN A 187 -9.84 -4.73 -11.19
CA ASN A 187 -9.69 -5.85 -10.28
C ASN A 187 -8.21 -6.23 -10.16
N LEU A 188 -7.68 -6.25 -8.94
CA LEU A 188 -6.26 -6.48 -8.67
C LEU A 188 -5.83 -7.94 -8.91
N ALA A 189 -6.78 -8.90 -8.94
CA ALA A 189 -6.45 -10.31 -9.10
C ALA A 189 -6.10 -10.68 -10.56
N HIS A 190 -6.82 -10.09 -11.53
CA HIS A 190 -6.64 -10.43 -12.96
C HIS A 190 -6.42 -9.22 -13.88
N GLY A 191 -6.34 -8.02 -13.33
CA GLY A 191 -5.99 -6.80 -14.09
C GLY A 191 -7.07 -6.28 -15.03
N GLY A 192 -8.24 -6.92 -15.06
CA GLY A 192 -9.41 -6.48 -15.85
C GLY A 192 -10.32 -5.53 -15.09
N LYS A 193 -11.41 -5.12 -15.72
CA LYS A 193 -12.49 -4.37 -15.07
C LYS A 193 -13.08 -5.21 -13.92
N VAL A 194 -13.39 -4.57 -12.80
CA VAL A 194 -14.05 -5.25 -11.67
C VAL A 194 -15.48 -5.69 -12.04
N ASP A 195 -15.86 -6.87 -11.58
CA ASP A 195 -17.19 -7.43 -11.81
C ASP A 195 -18.24 -6.85 -10.86
N ILE A 196 -19.49 -6.81 -11.32
CA ILE A 196 -20.62 -6.45 -10.46
C ILE A 196 -20.83 -7.57 -9.44
N GLY A 197 -21.01 -7.21 -8.17
CA GLY A 197 -21.14 -8.16 -7.06
C GLY A 197 -19.84 -8.42 -6.30
N GLU A 198 -18.70 -7.90 -6.76
CA GLU A 198 -17.42 -8.03 -6.04
C GLU A 198 -17.48 -7.35 -4.68
N ALA A 199 -17.06 -8.08 -3.63
CA ALA A 199 -17.09 -7.61 -2.24
C ALA A 199 -15.85 -6.77 -1.90
N VAL A 200 -15.71 -5.64 -2.53
CA VAL A 200 -14.51 -4.76 -2.44
C VAL A 200 -14.27 -4.22 -1.04
N GLY A 201 -15.30 -4.09 -0.21
CA GLY A 201 -15.16 -3.68 1.19
C GLY A 201 -14.42 -4.72 2.02
N ILE A 202 -14.74 -6.00 1.85
CA ILE A 202 -14.04 -7.10 2.54
C ILE A 202 -12.58 -7.18 2.08
N ILE A 203 -12.33 -7.05 0.77
CA ILE A 203 -10.97 -7.02 0.21
C ILE A 203 -10.16 -5.89 0.84
N ALA A 204 -10.73 -4.69 0.94
CA ALA A 204 -10.08 -3.55 1.57
C ALA A 204 -9.78 -3.79 3.06
N ALA A 205 -10.75 -4.34 3.82
CA ALA A 205 -10.58 -4.66 5.22
C ALA A 205 -9.47 -5.69 5.47
N GLN A 206 -9.40 -6.73 4.64
CA GLN A 206 -8.35 -7.75 4.70
C GLN A 206 -6.98 -7.16 4.34
N ALA A 207 -6.88 -6.35 3.28
CA ALA A 207 -5.64 -5.70 2.88
C ALA A 207 -5.08 -4.74 3.95
N ILE A 208 -5.95 -4.09 4.75
CA ILE A 208 -5.54 -3.25 5.88
C ILE A 208 -5.14 -4.10 7.08
N GLY A 209 -5.83 -5.22 7.31
CA GLY A 209 -5.62 -6.08 8.46
C GLY A 209 -4.43 -7.04 8.34
N GLU A 210 -4.07 -7.45 7.14
CA GLU A 210 -2.95 -8.39 6.90
C GLU A 210 -1.59 -7.89 7.40
N PRO A 211 -1.19 -6.61 7.19
CA PRO A 211 0.08 -6.08 7.67
C PRO A 211 0.13 -5.83 9.19
N GLY A 212 -1.00 -5.92 9.88
CA GLY A 212 -1.12 -5.69 11.33
C GLY A 212 -0.75 -6.90 12.18
#